data_21a92655a536c9c2f5fb66574cbb5873
#
_entry.id   21a92655a536c9c2f5fb66574cbb5873
#
_cell.length_a   1.000
_cell.length_b   1.000
_cell.length_c   1.000
_cell.angle_alpha   90.00
_cell.angle_beta   90.00
_cell.angle_gamma   90.00
#
_symmetry.space_group_name_H-M   'P 1'
#
loop_
_entity.id
_entity.type
_entity.pdbx_description
1 polymer ?
#
loop_
_entity_poly.entity_id
_entity_poly.type
_entity_poly.pdbx_seq_one_letter_code
_entity_poly.pdbx_strand_id
1 'polypeptide(L)'
;QNTVHSIVVPGPLMPPDQYQTLARIAAQRPDIQIIPYTTELVGLLHIADLVVAMGGYNTTAEILAARKPAILVPRSTPRMEQWLRATTLSQLGLVWMIQPEEDLVDRLVDLVPAAVAGDRPPGKQWDTVDLGGVHRVAEVLEEMLHPGASTEVSL
;
A
#
# COMPACT_ATOMS: atom_id res chain seq x y z
N GLN A 1 -23.70 -14.47 -0.97
CA GLN A 1 -22.66 -13.91 -0.08
C GLN A 1 -21.39 -13.83 -0.93
N ASN A 2 -20.86 -12.65 -1.13
CA ASN A 2 -19.55 -12.49 -1.76
C ASN A 2 -18.50 -13.07 -0.81
N THR A 3 -17.84 -14.14 -1.22
CA THR A 3 -16.75 -14.73 -0.47
C THR A 3 -15.48 -13.89 -0.73
N VAL A 4 -14.89 -13.34 0.31
CA VAL A 4 -13.60 -12.64 0.22
C VAL A 4 -12.49 -13.68 0.23
N HIS A 5 -11.65 -13.69 -0.80
CA HIS A 5 -10.44 -14.49 -0.83
C HIS A 5 -9.25 -13.62 -0.40
N SER A 6 -8.47 -14.11 0.54
CA SER A 6 -7.35 -13.37 1.11
C SER A 6 -6.01 -14.00 0.74
N ILE A 7 -5.10 -13.21 0.18
CA ILE A 7 -3.71 -13.59 0.00
C ILE A 7 -2.88 -12.86 1.06
N VAL A 8 -2.24 -13.63 1.91
CA VAL A 8 -1.42 -13.10 3.02
C VAL A 8 0.06 -13.27 2.69
N VAL A 9 0.79 -12.16 2.66
CA VAL A 9 2.24 -12.14 2.43
C VAL A 9 2.93 -11.63 3.69
N PRO A 10 3.34 -12.52 4.62
CA PRO A 10 3.83 -12.12 5.94
C PRO A 10 5.20 -11.44 5.90
N GLY A 11 5.95 -11.62 4.84
CA GLY A 11 7.31 -11.12 4.71
C GLY A 11 8.36 -11.94 5.48
N PRO A 12 9.65 -11.74 5.16
CA PRO A 12 10.74 -12.60 5.63
C PRO A 12 11.10 -12.43 7.11
N LEU A 13 10.63 -11.37 7.75
CA LEU A 13 10.95 -11.05 9.15
C LEU A 13 9.85 -11.46 10.13
N MET A 14 8.82 -12.17 9.68
CA MET A 14 7.77 -12.67 10.58
C MET A 14 8.37 -13.73 11.52
N PRO A 15 8.16 -13.61 12.85
CA PRO A 15 8.58 -14.64 13.81
C PRO A 15 7.99 -16.01 13.49
N PRO A 16 8.78 -17.11 13.63
CA PRO A 16 8.34 -18.46 13.27
C PRO A 16 7.08 -18.94 13.96
N ASP A 17 6.89 -18.59 15.23
CA ASP A 17 5.70 -18.92 16.02
C ASP A 17 4.44 -18.24 15.50
N GLN A 18 4.56 -16.98 15.09
CA GLN A 18 3.47 -16.24 14.46
C GLN A 18 3.13 -16.82 13.08
N TYR A 19 4.15 -17.18 12.30
CA TYR A 19 3.94 -17.85 11.02
C TYR A 19 3.20 -19.17 11.16
N GLN A 20 3.60 -20.01 12.15
CA GLN A 20 2.94 -21.29 12.43
C GLN A 20 1.48 -21.08 12.84
N THR A 21 1.19 -20.03 13.60
CA THR A 21 -0.18 -19.69 13.98
C THR A 21 -1.01 -19.31 12.78
N LEU A 22 -0.47 -18.46 11.92
CA LEU A 22 -1.11 -18.06 10.67
C LEU A 22 -1.35 -19.26 9.74
N ALA A 23 -0.36 -20.15 9.59
CA ALA A 23 -0.47 -21.37 8.79
C ALA A 23 -1.56 -22.32 9.29
N ARG A 24 -1.72 -22.46 10.62
CA ARG A 24 -2.81 -23.26 11.21
C ARG A 24 -4.19 -22.68 10.91
N ILE A 25 -4.32 -21.37 10.95
CA ILE A 25 -5.58 -20.69 10.58
C ILE A 25 -5.90 -20.93 9.11
N ALA A 26 -4.93 -20.70 8.22
CA ALA A 26 -5.11 -20.86 6.78
C ALA A 26 -5.45 -22.32 6.40
N ALA A 27 -4.87 -23.30 7.08
CA ALA A 27 -5.19 -24.72 6.83
C ALA A 27 -6.67 -25.09 7.07
N GLN A 28 -7.41 -24.28 7.83
CA GLN A 28 -8.83 -24.47 8.14
C GLN A 28 -9.75 -23.56 7.29
N ARG A 29 -9.17 -22.72 6.45
CA ARG A 29 -9.87 -21.67 5.70
C ARG A 29 -9.44 -21.70 4.23
N PRO A 30 -10.25 -22.31 3.33
CA PRO A 30 -9.91 -22.40 1.91
C PRO A 30 -9.90 -21.05 1.19
N ASP A 31 -10.47 -20.02 1.83
CA ASP A 31 -10.49 -18.63 1.38
C ASP A 31 -9.24 -17.83 1.79
N ILE A 32 -8.28 -18.46 2.49
CA ILE A 32 -7.02 -17.83 2.90
C ILE A 32 -5.84 -18.58 2.27
N GLN A 33 -5.05 -17.89 1.48
CA GLN A 33 -3.79 -18.38 0.92
C GLN A 33 -2.61 -17.63 1.55
N ILE A 34 -1.57 -18.36 1.96
CA ILE A 34 -0.32 -17.75 2.42
C ILE A 34 0.75 -17.93 1.35
N ILE A 35 1.39 -16.82 1.00
CA ILE A 35 2.61 -16.79 0.19
C ILE A 35 3.74 -16.30 1.10
N PRO A 36 4.64 -17.17 1.57
CA PRO A 36 5.64 -16.81 2.58
C PRO A 36 6.54 -15.65 2.16
N TYR A 37 6.90 -15.62 0.89
CA TYR A 37 7.69 -14.58 0.25
C TYR A 37 7.38 -14.54 -1.26
N THR A 38 7.39 -13.35 -1.84
CA THR A 38 7.27 -13.17 -3.28
C THR A 38 8.08 -11.99 -3.76
N THR A 39 8.68 -12.11 -4.94
CA THR A 39 9.23 -11.01 -5.72
C THR A 39 8.19 -10.37 -6.65
N GLU A 40 7.03 -11.03 -6.78
CA GLU A 40 5.94 -10.63 -7.68
C GLU A 40 4.82 -9.86 -6.96
N LEU A 41 5.20 -9.05 -5.94
CA LEU A 41 4.21 -8.30 -5.15
C LEU A 41 3.38 -7.36 -6.04
N VAL A 42 4.01 -6.73 -7.01
CA VAL A 42 3.34 -5.83 -7.97
C VAL A 42 2.24 -6.58 -8.76
N GLY A 43 2.51 -7.82 -9.18
CA GLY A 43 1.52 -8.67 -9.84
C GLY A 43 0.31 -8.96 -8.94
N LEU A 44 0.56 -9.28 -7.67
CA LEU A 44 -0.52 -9.49 -6.69
C LEU A 44 -1.34 -8.22 -6.45
N LEU A 45 -0.69 -7.06 -6.39
CA LEU A 45 -1.38 -5.77 -6.26
C LEU A 45 -2.31 -5.51 -7.44
N HIS A 46 -1.91 -5.86 -8.65
CA HIS A 46 -2.74 -5.63 -9.84
C HIS A 46 -4.03 -6.46 -9.85
N ILE A 47 -4.02 -7.67 -9.31
CA ILE A 47 -5.22 -8.53 -9.25
C ILE A 47 -6.06 -8.32 -7.98
N ALA A 48 -5.53 -7.65 -6.96
CA ALA A 48 -6.27 -7.40 -5.73
C ALA A 48 -7.37 -6.35 -5.93
N ASP A 49 -8.54 -6.57 -5.33
CA ASP A 49 -9.60 -5.56 -5.23
C ASP A 49 -9.33 -4.57 -4.09
N LEU A 50 -8.66 -5.03 -3.04
CA LEU A 50 -8.31 -4.25 -1.86
C LEU A 50 -6.96 -4.72 -1.31
N VAL A 51 -6.15 -3.78 -0.83
CA VAL A 51 -4.88 -4.05 -0.17
C VAL A 51 -4.94 -3.63 1.29
N VAL A 52 -4.51 -4.50 2.20
CA VAL A 52 -4.31 -4.14 3.62
C VAL A 52 -2.82 -4.22 3.91
N ALA A 53 -2.22 -3.13 4.36
CA ALA A 53 -0.77 -3.04 4.57
C ALA A 53 -0.38 -2.12 5.73
N MET A 54 0.85 -2.28 6.25
CA MET A 54 1.37 -1.41 7.32
C MET A 54 1.83 -0.02 6.85
N GLY A 55 1.81 0.28 5.57
CA GLY A 55 2.25 1.58 5.05
C GLY A 55 3.78 1.74 4.97
N GLY A 56 4.53 0.65 4.75
CA GLY A 56 5.95 0.72 4.40
C GLY A 56 6.18 1.52 3.10
N TYR A 57 7.33 2.16 2.94
CA TYR A 57 7.60 3.06 1.83
C TYR A 57 7.35 2.40 0.45
N ASN A 58 8.02 1.28 0.19
CA ASN A 58 7.93 0.61 -1.11
C ASN A 58 6.50 0.14 -1.40
N THR A 59 5.89 -0.59 -0.45
CA THR A 59 4.52 -1.10 -0.62
C THR A 59 3.52 0.03 -0.83
N THR A 60 3.69 1.17 -0.14
CA THR A 60 2.83 2.33 -0.34
C THR A 60 3.00 2.94 -1.73
N ALA A 61 4.25 3.08 -2.20
CA ALA A 61 4.53 3.58 -3.55
C ALA A 61 3.92 2.67 -4.63
N GLU A 62 4.03 1.35 -4.46
CA GLU A 62 3.45 0.35 -5.36
C GLU A 62 1.90 0.39 -5.36
N ILE A 63 1.28 0.53 -4.18
CA ILE A 63 -0.18 0.71 -4.05
C ILE A 63 -0.65 1.96 -4.80
N LEU A 64 0.04 3.08 -4.62
CA LEU A 64 -0.28 4.33 -5.28
C LEU A 64 -0.08 4.23 -6.80
N ALA A 65 1.02 3.61 -7.25
CA ALA A 65 1.29 3.39 -8.67
C ALA A 65 0.22 2.51 -9.33
N ALA A 66 -0.23 1.47 -8.64
CA ALA A 66 -1.29 0.58 -9.10
C ALA A 66 -2.70 1.19 -8.91
N ARG A 67 -2.84 2.36 -8.29
CA ARG A 67 -4.11 3.03 -7.95
C ARG A 67 -5.11 2.10 -7.25
N LYS A 68 -4.62 1.23 -6.34
CA LYS A 68 -5.45 0.25 -5.65
C LYS A 68 -6.10 0.84 -4.40
N PRO A 69 -7.37 0.50 -4.13
CA PRO A 69 -7.96 0.76 -2.83
C PRO A 69 -7.11 0.12 -1.74
N ALA A 70 -6.81 0.86 -0.68
CA ALA A 70 -5.97 0.33 0.39
C ALA A 70 -6.42 0.81 1.77
N ILE A 71 -6.28 -0.09 2.74
CA ILE A 71 -6.39 0.19 4.17
C ILE A 71 -4.98 0.12 4.75
N LEU A 72 -4.49 1.23 5.29
CA LEU A 72 -3.21 1.26 5.97
C LEU A 72 -3.38 1.10 7.48
N VAL A 73 -2.62 0.18 8.05
CA VAL A 73 -2.55 -0.11 9.48
C VAL A 73 -1.11 0.19 9.94
N PRO A 74 -0.75 1.47 10.11
CA PRO A 74 0.63 1.85 10.36
C PRO A 74 1.07 1.52 11.78
N ARG A 75 2.37 1.23 11.93
CA ARG A 75 3.01 1.24 13.26
C ARG A 75 3.33 2.68 13.65
N SER A 76 3.08 3.01 14.92
CA SER A 76 3.48 4.28 15.53
C SER A 76 4.82 4.17 16.29
N THR A 77 5.22 2.95 16.67
CA THR A 77 6.45 2.68 17.41
C THR A 77 7.28 1.59 16.72
N PRO A 78 8.63 1.63 16.75
CA PRO A 78 9.48 2.67 17.34
C PRO A 78 9.66 3.91 16.44
N ARG A 79 9.13 3.90 15.22
CA ARG A 79 9.28 4.98 14.24
C ARG A 79 7.92 5.43 13.71
N MET A 80 7.71 6.73 13.65
CA MET A 80 6.44 7.33 13.22
C MET A 80 6.31 7.50 11.69
N GLU A 81 7.29 7.07 10.90
CA GLU A 81 7.29 7.30 9.45
C GLU A 81 6.08 6.68 8.74
N GLN A 82 5.69 5.46 9.12
CA GLN A 82 4.53 4.78 8.56
C GLN A 82 3.24 5.52 8.93
N TRP A 83 3.14 5.92 10.19
CA TRP A 83 1.98 6.66 10.70
C TRP A 83 1.83 8.01 10.00
N LEU A 84 2.91 8.80 9.89
CA LEU A 84 2.89 10.10 9.20
C LEU A 84 2.47 9.94 7.73
N ARG A 85 3.03 8.96 7.03
CA ARG A 85 2.70 8.67 5.63
C ARG A 85 1.22 8.28 5.50
N ALA A 86 0.75 7.34 6.30
CA ALA A 86 -0.64 6.88 6.27
C ALA A 86 -1.61 8.02 6.59
N THR A 87 -1.28 8.88 7.57
CA THR A 87 -2.08 10.05 7.91
C THR A 87 -2.18 11.02 6.74
N THR A 88 -1.05 11.36 6.11
CA THR A 88 -1.03 12.26 4.94
C THR A 88 -1.87 11.69 3.79
N LEU A 89 -1.70 10.41 3.46
CA LEU A 89 -2.43 9.78 2.37
C LEU A 89 -3.93 9.65 2.67
N SER A 90 -4.29 9.41 3.91
CA SER A 90 -5.69 9.37 4.34
C SER A 90 -6.34 10.76 4.29
N GLN A 91 -5.63 11.81 4.68
CA GLN A 91 -6.12 13.20 4.56
C GLN A 91 -6.30 13.62 3.09
N LEU A 92 -5.47 13.11 2.19
CA LEU A 92 -5.63 13.29 0.74
C LEU A 92 -6.75 12.39 0.16
N GLY A 93 -7.36 11.53 0.97
CA GLY A 93 -8.41 10.61 0.54
C GLY A 93 -7.96 9.53 -0.45
N LEU A 94 -6.70 9.14 -0.39
CA LEU A 94 -6.10 8.12 -1.27
C LEU A 94 -6.21 6.72 -0.67
N VAL A 95 -6.25 6.63 0.66
CA VAL A 95 -6.33 5.38 1.42
C VAL A 95 -7.23 5.53 2.62
N TRP A 96 -7.77 4.43 3.14
CA TRP A 96 -8.26 4.39 4.51
C TRP A 96 -7.08 4.17 5.46
N MET A 97 -7.19 4.68 6.66
CA MET A 97 -6.23 4.45 7.72
C MET A 97 -6.97 3.97 8.97
N ILE A 98 -6.45 2.94 9.60
CA ILE A 98 -6.88 2.52 10.94
C ILE A 98 -5.86 3.08 11.92
N GLN A 99 -6.33 3.90 12.86
CA GLN A 99 -5.48 4.50 13.89
C GLN A 99 -5.03 3.44 14.90
N PRO A 100 -3.86 3.60 15.53
CA PRO A 100 -3.36 2.64 16.52
C PRO A 100 -4.28 2.48 17.75
N GLU A 101 -5.11 3.46 18.02
CA GLU A 101 -6.05 3.49 19.16
C GLU A 101 -7.40 2.84 18.85
N GLU A 102 -7.69 2.58 17.57
CA GLU A 102 -8.93 1.94 17.13
C GLU A 102 -8.85 0.41 17.29
N ASP A 103 -9.98 -0.24 17.51
CA ASP A 103 -10.04 -1.70 17.42
C ASP A 103 -9.83 -2.15 15.98
N LEU A 104 -8.70 -2.80 15.73
CA LEU A 104 -8.30 -3.22 14.40
C LEU A 104 -9.32 -4.18 13.78
N VAL A 105 -9.85 -5.12 14.57
CA VAL A 105 -10.75 -6.15 14.08
C VAL A 105 -12.09 -5.52 13.68
N ASP A 106 -12.67 -4.71 14.56
CA ASP A 106 -13.93 -4.03 14.30
C ASP A 106 -13.82 -3.13 13.05
N ARG A 107 -12.73 -2.36 12.95
CA ARG A 107 -12.51 -1.49 11.79
C ARG A 107 -12.32 -2.25 10.48
N LEU A 108 -11.63 -3.39 10.51
CA LEU A 108 -11.49 -4.23 9.31
C LEU A 108 -12.83 -4.88 8.91
N VAL A 109 -13.62 -5.31 9.88
CA VAL A 109 -14.97 -5.86 9.63
C VAL A 109 -15.87 -4.86 8.93
N ASP A 110 -15.75 -3.57 9.27
CA ASP A 110 -16.53 -2.51 8.63
C ASP A 110 -15.97 -2.11 7.25
N LEU A 111 -14.65 -1.88 7.17
CA LEU A 111 -14.03 -1.28 5.99
C LEU A 111 -13.86 -2.28 4.83
N VAL A 112 -13.50 -3.54 5.12
CA VAL A 112 -13.22 -4.51 4.05
C VAL A 112 -14.45 -4.79 3.17
N PRO A 113 -15.65 -5.08 3.71
CA PRO A 113 -16.83 -5.28 2.87
C PRO A 113 -17.20 -4.03 2.07
N ALA A 114 -17.12 -2.85 2.68
CA ALA A 114 -17.43 -1.58 2.02
C ALA A 114 -16.45 -1.31 0.85
N ALA A 115 -15.15 -1.48 1.08
CA ALA A 115 -14.12 -1.29 0.06
C ALA A 115 -14.25 -2.29 -1.10
N VAL A 116 -14.51 -3.56 -0.81
CA VAL A 116 -14.73 -4.61 -1.83
C VAL A 116 -16.04 -4.36 -2.60
N ALA A 117 -17.06 -3.79 -1.96
CA ALA A 117 -18.29 -3.39 -2.63
C ALA A 117 -18.12 -2.15 -3.56
N GLY A 118 -16.94 -1.52 -3.55
CA GLY A 118 -16.62 -0.42 -4.44
C GLY A 118 -16.56 0.96 -3.77
N ASP A 119 -16.74 1.04 -2.45
CA ASP A 119 -16.52 2.27 -1.72
C ASP A 119 -15.06 2.74 -1.91
N ARG A 120 -14.86 4.03 -1.81
CA ARG A 120 -13.56 4.67 -1.94
C ARG A 120 -13.25 5.48 -0.69
N PRO A 121 -11.97 5.67 -0.33
CA PRO A 121 -11.60 6.60 0.70
C PRO A 121 -12.21 7.99 0.42
N PRO A 122 -12.59 8.75 1.45
CA PRO A 122 -13.19 10.06 1.27
C PRO A 122 -12.17 11.06 0.70
N GLY A 123 -12.13 11.19 -0.62
CA GLY A 123 -11.25 12.11 -1.34
C GLY A 123 -11.06 11.71 -2.79
N LYS A 124 -10.59 12.64 -3.63
CA LYS A 124 -10.44 12.43 -5.07
C LYS A 124 -9.11 12.96 -5.60
N GLN A 125 -8.04 12.90 -4.81
CA GLN A 125 -6.79 13.58 -5.16
C GLN A 125 -5.75 12.67 -5.83
N TRP A 126 -6.17 11.60 -6.51
CA TRP A 126 -5.26 10.73 -7.23
C TRP A 126 -4.42 11.48 -8.29
N ASP A 127 -4.99 12.53 -8.88
CA ASP A 127 -4.31 13.32 -9.91
C ASP A 127 -3.25 14.28 -9.32
N THR A 128 -3.22 14.45 -8.00
CA THR A 128 -2.20 15.26 -7.32
C THR A 128 -0.97 14.45 -6.91
N VAL A 129 -1.03 13.11 -7.02
CA VAL A 129 0.09 12.24 -6.66
C VAL A 129 1.04 12.15 -7.84
N ASP A 130 2.16 12.84 -7.73
CA ASP A 130 3.22 12.75 -8.70
C ASP A 130 4.17 11.60 -8.36
N LEU A 131 4.18 10.57 -9.19
CA LEU A 131 5.08 9.42 -9.12
C LEU A 131 6.28 9.55 -10.05
N GLY A 132 6.43 10.69 -10.75
CA GLY A 132 7.50 10.96 -11.70
C GLY A 132 8.86 11.30 -11.10
N GLY A 133 9.09 11.03 -9.80
CA GLY A 133 10.33 11.39 -9.10
C GLY A 133 11.61 10.87 -9.75
N VAL A 134 11.57 9.67 -10.36
CA VAL A 134 12.75 9.11 -11.06
C VAL A 134 13.10 9.96 -12.31
N HIS A 135 12.10 10.37 -13.09
CA HIS A 135 12.33 11.23 -14.25
C HIS A 135 12.88 12.58 -13.84
N ARG A 136 12.35 13.19 -12.77
CA ARG A 136 12.87 14.46 -12.26
C ARG A 136 14.31 14.37 -11.76
N VAL A 137 14.67 13.28 -11.10
CA VAL A 137 16.07 13.05 -10.69
C VAL A 137 16.97 12.93 -11.92
N ALA A 138 16.52 12.21 -12.96
CA ALA A 138 17.28 12.10 -14.20
C ALA A 138 17.47 13.47 -14.87
N GLU A 139 16.42 14.27 -14.98
CA GLU A 139 16.48 15.64 -15.52
C GLU A 139 17.48 16.52 -14.74
N VAL A 140 17.41 16.53 -13.41
CA VAL A 140 18.35 17.28 -12.57
C VAL A 140 19.79 16.81 -12.75
N LEU A 141 20.01 15.49 -12.87
CA LEU A 141 21.35 14.95 -13.11
C LEU A 141 21.87 15.34 -14.51
N GLU A 142 21.04 15.32 -15.52
CA GLU A 142 21.39 15.78 -16.87
C GLU A 142 21.75 17.27 -16.89
N GLU A 143 20.97 18.12 -16.23
CA GLU A 143 21.29 19.55 -16.06
C GLU A 143 22.62 19.77 -15.31
N MET A 144 22.90 18.98 -14.29
CA MET A 144 24.15 19.07 -13.54
C MET A 144 25.37 18.62 -14.36
N LEU A 145 25.20 17.59 -15.19
CA LEU A 145 26.26 17.04 -16.02
C LEU A 145 26.52 17.88 -17.28
N HIS A 146 25.49 18.59 -17.78
CA HIS A 146 25.56 19.41 -18.97
C HIS A 146 25.04 20.85 -18.71
N PRO A 147 25.70 21.60 -17.82
CA PRO A 147 25.29 22.98 -17.52
C PRO A 147 25.45 23.84 -18.78
N GLY A 148 24.35 24.09 -19.47
CA GLY A 148 24.31 24.89 -20.70
C GLY A 148 23.66 24.25 -21.92
N ALA A 149 23.16 23.01 -21.83
CA ALA A 149 22.47 22.35 -22.93
C ALA A 149 20.97 22.68 -23.02
N SER A 150 20.43 23.46 -22.11
CA SER A 150 19.02 23.84 -22.06
C SER A 150 18.82 25.22 -22.67
N THR A 151 18.75 25.35 -24.00
CA THR A 151 17.94 26.38 -24.67
C THR A 151 18.05 26.24 -26.19
N GLU A 152 17.32 25.31 -26.77
CA GLU A 152 16.80 25.47 -28.13
C GLU A 152 15.48 24.68 -28.22
N VAL A 153 14.42 25.25 -27.62
CA VAL A 153 13.07 24.93 -28.08
C VAL A 153 12.70 26.03 -29.05
N SER A 154 12.85 25.73 -30.32
CA SER A 154 12.40 26.54 -31.44
C SER A 154 10.90 26.84 -31.35
N LEU A 155 10.58 28.06 -31.69
CA LEU A 155 9.31 28.69 -32.07
C LEU A 155 8.38 27.81 -32.91
#